data_bf7db6a32bc88ba0762865f5a24ce8f5
#
_entry.id   bf7db6a32bc88ba0762865f5a24ce8f5
#
_cell.length_a   1.000
_cell.length_b   1.000
_cell.length_c   1.000
_cell.angle_alpha   90.00
_cell.angle_beta   90.00
_cell.angle_gamma   90.00
#
_symmetry.space_group_name_H-M   'P 1'
#
loop_
_entity.id
_entity.type
_entity.pdbx_description
1 polymer ?
#
loop_
_entity_poly.entity_id
_entity_poly.type
_entity_poly.pdbx_seq_one_letter_code
_entity_poly.pdbx_strand_id
1 'polypeptide(L)'
;LIYQHDEFSGKKILDEQGKPLLRESYILDTLECGEASFAMACLLASRKYDKNNHPDDIKSHQYIISFDPRDAADNGLTMEKAQALGLNFCKANFPGHPAIVCTHPDGHNHSGNIHVHIVIGSVRTREVERKPYMQKPRDWREGMKHSSTAQTMRHLRVAVMEMCEHADLHQINLLEAQGNRVSEREYWARRRGQKRLDQANARLIVAGQKPKQTVYQTELETLRKQIDAVLKKATTFEEFSALLMQEHGVAVKESRGRLSYCPPNRVKFITARKLSKKFEKKQVLAALAQNIRLAPTIQPIATDKPDRIQKLVDIQAKL
;
A
#
# COMPACT_ATOMS: atom_id res chain seq x y z
N LEU A 1 -10.23 -17.21 -9.69
CA LEU A 1 -10.56 -17.13 -8.25
C LEU A 1 -10.46 -18.50 -7.59
N ILE A 2 -11.02 -19.54 -8.20
CA ILE A 2 -11.12 -20.90 -7.62
C ILE A 2 -9.89 -21.79 -7.84
N TYR A 3 -8.91 -21.36 -8.61
CA TYR A 3 -7.68 -22.13 -8.87
C TYR A 3 -6.53 -21.65 -8.01
N GLN A 4 -5.63 -22.59 -7.68
CA GLN A 4 -4.35 -22.26 -7.05
C GLN A 4 -3.42 -21.59 -8.07
N HIS A 5 -2.66 -20.59 -7.60
CA HIS A 5 -1.70 -19.91 -8.43
C HIS A 5 -0.34 -19.86 -7.73
N ASP A 6 0.71 -20.07 -8.50
CA ASP A 6 2.07 -19.85 -8.01
C ASP A 6 2.27 -18.38 -7.61
N GLU A 7 2.73 -18.18 -6.40
CA GLU A 7 2.88 -16.86 -5.79
C GLU A 7 3.76 -15.88 -6.57
N PHE A 8 4.75 -16.41 -7.29
CA PHE A 8 5.78 -15.59 -7.94
C PHE A 8 5.52 -15.37 -9.41
N SER A 9 5.02 -16.37 -10.11
CA SER A 9 4.72 -16.29 -11.54
C SER A 9 3.29 -15.86 -11.84
N GLY A 10 2.38 -15.98 -10.85
CA GLY A 10 0.94 -15.77 -11.05
C GLY A 10 0.28 -16.81 -11.96
N LYS A 11 1.02 -17.85 -12.37
CA LYS A 11 0.49 -18.91 -13.21
C LYS A 11 -0.30 -19.93 -12.37
N LYS A 12 -1.32 -20.53 -12.99
CA LYS A 12 -2.05 -21.62 -12.35
C LYS A 12 -1.13 -22.80 -12.05
N ILE A 13 -1.29 -23.38 -10.88
CA ILE A 13 -0.61 -24.63 -10.52
C ILE A 13 -1.40 -25.75 -11.20
N LEU A 14 -0.68 -26.65 -11.87
CA LEU A 14 -1.27 -27.77 -12.59
C LEU A 14 -1.00 -29.08 -11.83
N ASP A 15 -1.92 -30.02 -11.91
CA ASP A 15 -1.75 -31.40 -11.44
C ASP A 15 -0.84 -32.20 -12.41
N GLU A 16 -0.62 -33.47 -12.10
CA GLU A 16 0.18 -34.38 -12.92
C GLU A 16 -0.39 -34.62 -14.32
N GLN A 17 -1.68 -34.34 -14.50
CA GLN A 17 -2.37 -34.47 -15.80
C GLN A 17 -2.45 -33.16 -16.57
N GLY A 18 -1.83 -32.08 -16.02
CA GLY A 18 -1.82 -30.74 -16.65
C GLY A 18 -3.12 -29.96 -16.45
N LYS A 19 -4.01 -30.36 -15.56
CA LYS A 19 -5.22 -29.61 -15.20
C LYS A 19 -4.96 -28.62 -14.06
N PRO A 20 -5.59 -27.44 -14.10
CA PRO A 20 -5.45 -26.46 -13.02
C PRO A 20 -6.00 -27.01 -11.69
N LEU A 21 -5.16 -26.97 -10.64
CA LEU A 21 -5.56 -27.37 -9.29
C LEU A 21 -6.58 -26.38 -8.72
N LEU A 22 -7.67 -26.92 -8.17
CA LEU A 22 -8.63 -26.13 -7.40
C LEU A 22 -8.06 -25.78 -6.02
N ARG A 23 -8.55 -24.69 -5.43
CA ARG A 23 -8.30 -24.38 -4.02
C ARG A 23 -9.02 -25.39 -3.14
N GLU A 24 -8.43 -25.71 -1.99
CA GLU A 24 -9.00 -26.65 -1.04
C GLU A 24 -10.30 -26.13 -0.41
N SER A 25 -10.37 -24.79 -0.20
CA SER A 25 -11.53 -24.16 0.40
C SER A 25 -11.83 -22.83 -0.28
N TYR A 26 -13.08 -22.65 -0.70
CA TYR A 26 -13.65 -21.39 -1.19
C TYR A 26 -15.17 -21.43 -1.12
N ILE A 27 -15.79 -20.24 -1.00
CA ILE A 27 -17.24 -20.05 -1.19
C ILE A 27 -17.42 -19.14 -2.38
N LEU A 28 -18.35 -19.46 -3.28
CA LEU A 28 -18.55 -18.71 -4.52
C LEU A 28 -20.03 -18.55 -4.82
N ASP A 29 -20.46 -17.30 -5.03
CA ASP A 29 -21.81 -16.93 -5.45
C ASP A 29 -21.78 -15.96 -6.62
N THR A 30 -22.88 -15.90 -7.37
CA THR A 30 -23.09 -14.94 -8.45
C THR A 30 -24.27 -14.02 -8.15
N LEU A 31 -24.20 -12.78 -8.65
CA LEU A 31 -25.26 -11.78 -8.54
C LEU A 31 -25.54 -11.17 -9.92
N GLU A 32 -26.80 -10.84 -10.19
CA GLU A 32 -27.25 -10.19 -11.42
C GLU A 32 -26.86 -10.96 -12.71
N CYS A 33 -26.67 -12.27 -12.63
CA CYS A 33 -26.30 -13.13 -13.76
C CYS A 33 -27.52 -13.88 -14.38
N GLY A 34 -28.68 -13.89 -13.70
CA GLY A 34 -29.78 -14.77 -14.06
C GLY A 34 -29.37 -16.24 -13.98
N GLU A 35 -29.75 -17.03 -14.95
CA GLU A 35 -29.37 -18.45 -15.08
C GLU A 35 -28.02 -18.64 -15.80
N ALA A 36 -27.42 -17.55 -16.33
CA ALA A 36 -26.16 -17.62 -17.04
C ALA A 36 -24.97 -17.67 -16.10
N SER A 37 -23.85 -18.26 -16.53
CA SER A 37 -22.59 -18.08 -15.83
C SER A 37 -22.17 -16.61 -15.88
N PHE A 38 -21.36 -16.16 -14.90
CA PHE A 38 -20.84 -14.78 -14.84
C PHE A 38 -20.20 -14.34 -16.17
N ALA A 39 -19.39 -15.20 -16.77
CA ALA A 39 -18.73 -14.88 -18.05
C ALA A 39 -19.74 -14.69 -19.19
N MET A 40 -20.76 -15.55 -19.24
CA MET A 40 -21.81 -15.44 -20.23
C MET A 40 -22.68 -14.21 -20.00
N ALA A 41 -23.06 -13.89 -18.76
CA ALA A 41 -23.79 -12.69 -18.42
C ALA A 41 -23.04 -11.40 -18.86
N CYS A 42 -21.74 -11.34 -18.62
CA CYS A 42 -20.88 -10.23 -19.07
C CYS A 42 -20.82 -10.13 -20.60
N LEU A 43 -20.71 -11.26 -21.30
CA LEU A 43 -20.69 -11.31 -22.76
C LEU A 43 -22.02 -10.85 -23.36
N LEU A 44 -23.13 -11.35 -22.83
CA LEU A 44 -24.48 -10.97 -23.28
C LEU A 44 -24.73 -9.47 -23.07
N ALA A 45 -24.37 -8.94 -21.88
CA ALA A 45 -24.46 -7.52 -21.61
C ALA A 45 -23.61 -6.68 -22.58
N SER A 46 -22.37 -7.11 -22.86
CA SER A 46 -21.49 -6.41 -23.80
C SER A 46 -22.08 -6.38 -25.20
N ARG A 47 -22.63 -7.50 -25.68
CA ARG A 47 -23.28 -7.59 -27.00
C ARG A 47 -24.57 -6.77 -27.08
N LYS A 48 -25.45 -6.89 -26.06
CA LYS A 48 -26.75 -6.17 -26.01
C LYS A 48 -26.57 -4.66 -26.15
N TYR A 49 -25.53 -4.10 -25.54
CA TYR A 49 -25.31 -2.66 -25.46
C TYR A 49 -24.17 -2.17 -26.35
N ASP A 50 -23.66 -2.98 -27.24
CA ASP A 50 -22.54 -2.66 -28.14
C ASP A 50 -21.34 -2.08 -27.38
N LYS A 51 -20.87 -2.82 -26.36
CA LYS A 51 -19.73 -2.47 -25.50
C LYS A 51 -18.65 -3.54 -25.55
N ASN A 52 -17.46 -3.15 -25.12
CA ASN A 52 -16.30 -4.07 -25.00
C ASN A 52 -15.90 -4.74 -26.32
N ASN A 53 -16.07 -4.05 -27.42
CA ASN A 53 -15.78 -4.55 -28.76
C ASN A 53 -14.28 -4.60 -29.08
N HIS A 54 -13.48 -3.80 -28.35
CA HIS A 54 -12.04 -3.76 -28.54
C HIS A 54 -11.33 -4.71 -27.55
N PRO A 55 -10.22 -5.37 -27.91
CA PRO A 55 -9.44 -6.23 -27.01
C PRO A 55 -9.00 -5.52 -25.74
N ASP A 56 -8.62 -4.25 -25.84
CA ASP A 56 -8.11 -3.43 -24.72
C ASP A 56 -9.22 -2.83 -23.83
N ASP A 57 -10.49 -3.05 -24.17
CA ASP A 57 -11.59 -2.60 -23.34
C ASP A 57 -11.58 -3.30 -21.97
N ILE A 58 -11.85 -2.52 -20.92
CA ILE A 58 -12.05 -3.06 -19.57
C ILE A 58 -13.38 -3.81 -19.56
N LYS A 59 -13.33 -5.14 -19.43
CA LYS A 59 -14.48 -6.03 -19.46
C LYS A 59 -15.04 -6.33 -18.07
N SER A 60 -14.19 -6.23 -17.04
CA SER A 60 -14.55 -6.45 -15.65
C SER A 60 -13.66 -5.62 -14.72
N HIS A 61 -14.13 -5.40 -13.49
CA HIS A 61 -13.35 -4.79 -12.41
C HIS A 61 -13.30 -5.76 -11.23
N GLN A 62 -12.14 -5.84 -10.58
CA GLN A 62 -11.95 -6.66 -9.40
C GLN A 62 -11.69 -5.78 -8.17
N TYR A 63 -12.37 -6.09 -7.10
CA TYR A 63 -12.18 -5.52 -5.77
C TYR A 63 -11.88 -6.65 -4.80
N ILE A 64 -11.04 -6.40 -3.81
CA ILE A 64 -10.70 -7.37 -2.77
C ILE A 64 -10.91 -6.70 -1.42
N ILE A 65 -11.71 -7.33 -0.56
CA ILE A 65 -11.85 -6.97 0.83
C ILE A 65 -11.08 -8.01 1.64
N SER A 66 -10.06 -7.58 2.37
CA SER A 66 -9.23 -8.44 3.20
C SER A 66 -9.45 -8.08 4.66
N PHE A 67 -9.86 -9.04 5.46
CA PHE A 67 -10.12 -8.87 6.89
C PHE A 67 -8.84 -9.04 7.71
N ASP A 68 -8.83 -8.54 8.93
CA ASP A 68 -7.71 -8.75 9.85
C ASP A 68 -7.65 -10.25 10.25
N PRO A 69 -6.47 -10.89 10.27
CA PRO A 69 -6.37 -12.29 10.68
C PRO A 69 -6.90 -12.56 12.09
N ARG A 70 -6.89 -11.54 12.96
CA ARG A 70 -7.42 -11.64 14.33
C ARG A 70 -8.94 -11.77 14.38
N ASP A 71 -9.66 -11.31 13.36
CA ASP A 71 -11.13 -11.32 13.36
C ASP A 71 -11.72 -12.73 13.48
N ALA A 72 -10.99 -13.75 13.03
CA ALA A 72 -11.42 -15.14 13.19
C ALA A 72 -11.47 -15.56 14.66
N ALA A 73 -10.46 -15.17 15.46
CA ALA A 73 -10.37 -15.49 16.87
C ALA A 73 -11.14 -14.50 17.77
N ASP A 74 -11.00 -13.20 17.50
CA ASP A 74 -11.52 -12.16 18.37
C ASP A 74 -13.02 -11.90 18.15
N ASN A 75 -13.46 -11.95 16.89
CA ASN A 75 -14.80 -11.53 16.47
C ASN A 75 -15.62 -12.66 15.80
N GLY A 76 -15.09 -13.88 15.80
CA GLY A 76 -15.75 -15.07 15.24
C GLY A 76 -16.09 -14.90 13.76
N LEU A 77 -15.19 -14.29 12.97
CA LEU A 77 -15.33 -14.19 11.53
C LEU A 77 -15.08 -15.57 10.90
N THR A 78 -16.09 -16.07 10.19
CA THR A 78 -15.99 -17.29 9.37
C THR A 78 -16.01 -16.97 7.88
N MET A 79 -15.75 -17.96 7.03
CA MET A 79 -15.85 -17.78 5.57
C MET A 79 -17.28 -17.43 5.15
N GLU A 80 -18.29 -18.02 5.78
CA GLU A 80 -19.71 -17.78 5.51
C GLU A 80 -20.11 -16.35 5.88
N LYS A 81 -19.67 -15.87 7.06
CA LYS A 81 -19.88 -14.47 7.46
C LYS A 81 -19.21 -13.50 6.49
N ALA A 82 -17.96 -13.77 6.13
CA ALA A 82 -17.21 -12.94 5.17
C ALA A 82 -17.88 -12.95 3.78
N GLN A 83 -18.36 -14.09 3.30
CA GLN A 83 -19.12 -14.22 2.06
C GLN A 83 -20.40 -13.39 2.11
N ALA A 84 -21.18 -13.49 3.20
CA ALA A 84 -22.40 -12.72 3.38
C ALA A 84 -22.13 -11.22 3.38
N LEU A 85 -21.07 -10.75 4.06
CA LEU A 85 -20.62 -9.35 4.05
C LEU A 85 -20.24 -8.92 2.62
N GLY A 86 -19.48 -9.74 1.90
CA GLY A 86 -19.08 -9.47 0.51
C GLY A 86 -20.27 -9.38 -0.45
N LEU A 87 -21.25 -10.28 -0.30
CA LEU A 87 -22.49 -10.27 -1.10
C LEU A 87 -23.30 -9.00 -0.83
N ASN A 88 -23.50 -8.65 0.44
CA ASN A 88 -24.24 -7.42 0.82
C ASN A 88 -23.52 -6.16 0.33
N PHE A 89 -22.21 -6.11 0.47
CA PHE A 89 -21.38 -5.03 -0.07
C PHE A 89 -21.52 -4.91 -1.58
N CYS A 90 -21.47 -6.03 -2.31
CA CYS A 90 -21.62 -6.06 -3.76
C CYS A 90 -23.00 -5.56 -4.20
N LYS A 91 -24.07 -6.05 -3.58
CA LYS A 91 -25.46 -5.60 -3.85
C LYS A 91 -25.65 -4.11 -3.64
N ALA A 92 -25.09 -3.56 -2.56
CA ALA A 92 -25.23 -2.16 -2.21
C ALA A 92 -24.43 -1.21 -3.14
N ASN A 93 -23.23 -1.62 -3.54
CA ASN A 93 -22.26 -0.75 -4.21
C ASN A 93 -22.13 -0.96 -5.71
N PHE A 94 -22.56 -2.13 -6.22
CA PHE A 94 -22.49 -2.47 -7.65
C PHE A 94 -23.85 -2.95 -8.21
N PRO A 95 -24.97 -2.31 -7.88
CA PRO A 95 -26.28 -2.77 -8.33
C PRO A 95 -26.37 -2.77 -9.86
N GLY A 96 -26.99 -3.79 -10.42
CA GLY A 96 -27.22 -3.93 -11.87
C GLY A 96 -25.99 -4.35 -12.66
N HIS A 97 -24.87 -4.71 -12.02
CA HIS A 97 -23.73 -5.33 -12.67
C HIS A 97 -23.72 -6.82 -12.40
N PRO A 98 -23.58 -7.67 -13.44
CA PRO A 98 -23.27 -9.09 -13.20
C PRO A 98 -22.04 -9.17 -12.31
N ALA A 99 -22.07 -10.00 -11.29
CA ALA A 99 -20.97 -10.12 -10.36
C ALA A 99 -20.74 -11.58 -9.94
N ILE A 100 -19.49 -11.86 -9.54
CA ILE A 100 -19.07 -13.07 -8.86
C ILE A 100 -18.36 -12.66 -7.58
N VAL A 101 -18.77 -13.25 -6.46
CA VAL A 101 -18.21 -13.02 -5.14
C VAL A 101 -17.61 -14.33 -4.67
N CYS A 102 -16.33 -14.32 -4.32
CA CYS A 102 -15.60 -15.52 -3.94
C CYS A 102 -14.75 -15.27 -2.69
N THR A 103 -15.00 -16.04 -1.63
CA THR A 103 -14.26 -15.95 -0.36
C THR A 103 -13.25 -17.07 -0.25
N HIS A 104 -12.06 -16.73 0.25
CA HIS A 104 -10.97 -17.68 0.54
C HIS A 104 -10.45 -17.46 1.96
N PRO A 105 -10.03 -18.54 2.67
CA PRO A 105 -9.41 -18.44 3.99
C PRO A 105 -7.89 -18.18 3.91
N ASP A 106 -7.29 -18.44 2.75
CA ASP A 106 -5.86 -18.44 2.51
C ASP A 106 -5.40 -17.06 1.96
N GLY A 107 -5.01 -16.16 2.84
CA GLY A 107 -4.34 -14.93 2.43
C GLY A 107 -3.04 -15.21 1.70
N HIS A 108 -2.65 -14.35 0.77
CA HIS A 108 -1.32 -14.39 0.15
C HIS A 108 -0.27 -14.48 1.27
N ASN A 109 0.70 -15.38 1.15
CA ASN A 109 1.77 -15.62 2.12
C ASN A 109 1.38 -16.40 3.36
N HIS A 110 0.36 -17.24 3.32
CA HIS A 110 -0.12 -17.96 4.50
C HIS A 110 -0.43 -17.02 5.68
N SER A 111 -0.88 -15.80 5.39
CA SER A 111 -1.22 -14.79 6.41
C SER A 111 -2.45 -15.17 7.22
N GLY A 112 -3.21 -16.19 6.78
CA GLY A 112 -4.39 -16.67 7.48
C GLY A 112 -5.59 -15.71 7.46
N ASN A 113 -5.51 -14.62 6.69
CA ASN A 113 -6.60 -13.67 6.61
C ASN A 113 -7.66 -14.11 5.59
N ILE A 114 -8.90 -14.15 6.04
CA ILE A 114 -10.05 -14.35 5.17
C ILE A 114 -10.17 -13.13 4.25
N HIS A 115 -10.41 -13.37 2.96
CA HIS A 115 -10.58 -12.30 1.99
C HIS A 115 -11.65 -12.63 0.96
N VAL A 116 -12.36 -11.61 0.51
CA VAL A 116 -13.45 -11.69 -0.44
C VAL A 116 -13.05 -10.99 -1.73
N HIS A 117 -13.07 -11.73 -2.82
CA HIS A 117 -12.95 -11.21 -4.18
C HIS A 117 -14.32 -10.88 -4.74
N ILE A 118 -14.51 -9.65 -5.17
CA ILE A 118 -15.70 -9.19 -5.87
C ILE A 118 -15.28 -8.82 -7.28
N VAL A 119 -15.74 -9.57 -8.27
CA VAL A 119 -15.51 -9.26 -9.69
C VAL A 119 -16.82 -8.88 -10.33
N ILE A 120 -16.91 -7.68 -10.86
CA ILE A 120 -18.11 -7.17 -11.53
C ILE A 120 -17.87 -7.07 -13.04
N GLY A 121 -18.89 -7.37 -13.83
CA GLY A 121 -18.93 -7.04 -15.26
C GLY A 121 -18.93 -5.52 -15.43
N SER A 122 -18.19 -5.02 -16.43
CA SER A 122 -18.09 -3.58 -16.63
C SER A 122 -19.39 -2.92 -17.08
N VAL A 123 -20.31 -3.67 -17.71
CA VAL A 123 -21.56 -3.13 -18.29
C VAL A 123 -22.72 -3.40 -17.35
N ARG A 124 -23.51 -2.35 -17.07
CA ARG A 124 -24.72 -2.42 -16.26
C ARG A 124 -25.88 -3.00 -17.08
N THR A 125 -26.61 -3.96 -16.52
CA THR A 125 -27.67 -4.71 -17.21
C THR A 125 -29.08 -4.18 -16.97
N ARG A 126 -29.27 -3.31 -15.99
CA ARG A 126 -30.54 -2.63 -15.69
C ARG A 126 -30.30 -1.22 -15.15
N GLU A 127 -31.27 -0.35 -15.27
CA GLU A 127 -31.22 0.96 -14.62
C GLU A 127 -31.33 0.83 -13.11
N VAL A 128 -30.63 1.69 -12.38
CA VAL A 128 -30.63 1.73 -10.91
C VAL A 128 -30.81 3.16 -10.41
N GLU A 129 -31.12 3.31 -9.13
CA GLU A 129 -31.17 4.62 -8.51
C GLU A 129 -29.79 5.28 -8.52
N ARG A 130 -29.72 6.56 -8.94
CA ARG A 130 -28.48 7.33 -8.91
C ARG A 130 -28.00 7.53 -7.48
N LYS A 131 -26.76 7.13 -7.20
CA LYS A 131 -26.09 7.36 -5.92
C LYS A 131 -25.15 8.56 -5.99
N PRO A 132 -24.85 9.25 -4.86
CA PRO A 132 -24.01 10.46 -4.84
C PRO A 132 -22.60 10.27 -5.42
N TYR A 133 -22.04 9.06 -5.36
CA TYR A 133 -20.74 8.74 -5.92
C TYR A 133 -20.74 8.51 -7.44
N MET A 134 -21.90 8.41 -8.07
CA MET A 134 -22.03 8.26 -9.52
C MET A 134 -21.90 9.63 -10.19
N GLN A 135 -20.66 10.01 -10.52
CA GLN A 135 -20.33 11.36 -10.99
C GLN A 135 -20.65 11.59 -12.46
N LYS A 136 -20.44 10.58 -13.30
CA LYS A 136 -20.65 10.74 -14.74
C LYS A 136 -22.13 10.78 -15.05
N PRO A 137 -22.54 11.62 -16.02
CA PRO A 137 -23.91 11.58 -16.52
C PRO A 137 -24.24 10.15 -16.97
N ARG A 138 -25.37 9.64 -16.53
CA ARG A 138 -25.86 8.30 -16.88
C ARG A 138 -25.15 7.11 -16.21
N ASP A 139 -24.25 7.32 -15.22
CA ASP A 139 -23.59 6.21 -14.51
C ASP A 139 -24.56 5.16 -13.95
N TRP A 140 -25.82 5.54 -13.67
CA TRP A 140 -26.88 4.68 -13.14
C TRP A 140 -27.72 3.99 -14.23
N ARG A 141 -27.53 4.36 -15.49
CA ARG A 141 -28.36 3.83 -16.58
C ARG A 141 -27.91 2.46 -17.05
N GLU A 142 -28.87 1.70 -17.54
CA GLU A 142 -28.66 0.46 -18.27
C GLU A 142 -27.71 0.67 -19.45
N GLY A 143 -26.85 -0.31 -19.73
CA GLY A 143 -25.86 -0.28 -20.81
C GLY A 143 -24.63 0.58 -20.55
N MET A 144 -24.54 1.28 -19.42
CA MET A 144 -23.38 2.12 -19.10
C MET A 144 -22.27 1.31 -18.43
N LYS A 145 -21.02 1.67 -18.73
CA LYS A 145 -19.85 1.02 -18.11
C LYS A 145 -19.61 1.58 -16.71
N HIS A 146 -19.19 0.71 -15.82
CA HIS A 146 -18.73 1.08 -14.46
C HIS A 146 -17.60 2.11 -14.49
N SER A 147 -17.66 3.07 -13.60
CA SER A 147 -16.67 4.15 -13.47
C SER A 147 -15.95 4.10 -12.13
N SER A 148 -14.65 3.76 -12.14
CA SER A 148 -13.78 3.81 -10.95
C SER A 148 -13.17 5.20 -10.77
N THR A 149 -13.99 6.21 -10.43
CA THR A 149 -13.52 7.57 -10.13
C THR A 149 -12.91 7.66 -8.73
N ALA A 150 -12.20 8.75 -8.45
CA ALA A 150 -11.66 8.99 -7.10
C ALA A 150 -12.77 9.06 -6.05
N GLN A 151 -13.94 9.61 -6.41
CA GLN A 151 -15.11 9.67 -5.52
C GLN A 151 -15.73 8.29 -5.30
N THR A 152 -15.88 7.48 -6.36
CA THR A 152 -16.31 6.08 -6.23
C THR A 152 -15.38 5.31 -5.30
N MET A 153 -14.05 5.43 -5.49
CA MET A 153 -13.08 4.75 -4.64
C MET A 153 -13.10 5.23 -3.19
N ARG A 154 -13.37 6.53 -2.97
CA ARG A 154 -13.56 7.07 -1.61
C ARG A 154 -14.82 6.49 -0.96
N HIS A 155 -15.93 6.46 -1.70
CA HIS A 155 -17.18 5.87 -1.24
C HIS A 155 -17.00 4.40 -0.84
N LEU A 156 -16.38 3.58 -1.70
CA LEU A 156 -16.16 2.16 -1.42
C LEU A 156 -15.30 1.95 -0.15
N ARG A 157 -14.31 2.81 0.09
CA ARG A 157 -13.51 2.75 1.33
C ARG A 157 -14.33 3.06 2.57
N VAL A 158 -15.18 4.08 2.51
CA VAL A 158 -16.12 4.42 3.61
C VAL A 158 -17.07 3.25 3.84
N ALA A 159 -17.68 2.72 2.78
CA ALA A 159 -18.62 1.61 2.89
C ALA A 159 -18.00 0.33 3.49
N VAL A 160 -16.71 0.03 3.19
CA VAL A 160 -15.99 -1.09 3.84
C VAL A 160 -15.79 -0.81 5.33
N MET A 161 -15.40 0.41 5.70
CA MET A 161 -15.20 0.77 7.11
C MET A 161 -16.52 0.68 7.90
N GLU A 162 -17.61 1.23 7.36
CA GLU A 162 -18.95 1.11 7.96
C GLU A 162 -19.41 -0.34 8.09
N MET A 163 -19.18 -1.16 7.06
CA MET A 163 -19.47 -2.59 7.09
C MET A 163 -18.69 -3.32 8.20
N CYS A 164 -17.40 -3.04 8.36
CA CYS A 164 -16.59 -3.63 9.42
C CYS A 164 -17.03 -3.16 10.80
N GLU A 165 -17.37 -1.87 10.97
CA GLU A 165 -17.90 -1.32 12.22
C GLU A 165 -19.20 -2.00 12.64
N HIS A 166 -20.16 -2.14 11.72
CA HIS A 166 -21.42 -2.85 11.99
C HIS A 166 -21.30 -4.33 12.27
N ALA A 167 -20.20 -4.93 11.85
CA ALA A 167 -19.91 -6.35 12.08
C ALA A 167 -18.94 -6.59 13.26
N ASP A 168 -18.60 -5.55 14.02
CA ASP A 168 -17.64 -5.56 15.12
C ASP A 168 -16.26 -6.12 14.71
N LEU A 169 -15.80 -5.82 13.49
CA LEU A 169 -14.54 -6.30 12.95
C LEU A 169 -13.43 -5.25 13.10
N HIS A 170 -12.20 -5.73 13.23
CA HIS A 170 -11.02 -4.85 13.21
C HIS A 170 -10.93 -4.07 11.90
N GLN A 171 -10.59 -2.81 12.00
CA GLN A 171 -10.45 -1.96 10.82
C GLN A 171 -9.30 -0.97 10.95
N ILE A 172 -8.86 -0.48 9.80
CA ILE A 172 -7.91 0.62 9.67
C ILE A 172 -8.58 1.79 8.97
N ASN A 173 -8.13 3.01 9.22
CA ASN A 173 -8.64 4.17 8.49
C ASN A 173 -8.16 4.15 7.02
N LEU A 174 -9.01 3.67 6.12
CA LEU A 174 -8.72 3.59 4.69
C LEU A 174 -8.69 4.94 3.97
N LEU A 175 -9.11 6.02 4.64
CA LEU A 175 -9.09 7.38 4.09
C LEU A 175 -7.79 8.10 4.39
N GLU A 176 -7.05 7.67 5.39
CA GLU A 176 -5.75 8.21 5.71
C GLU A 176 -4.67 7.67 4.77
N ALA A 177 -3.75 8.56 4.40
CA ALA A 177 -2.58 8.14 3.64
C ALA A 177 -1.68 7.31 4.55
N GLN A 178 -1.63 6.01 4.35
CA GLN A 178 -0.66 5.13 4.98
C GLN A 178 0.77 5.65 4.71
N GLY A 179 1.64 5.60 5.75
CA GLY A 179 2.95 6.25 5.79
C GLY A 179 3.82 6.06 4.53
N ASN A 180 4.44 4.92 4.35
CA ASN A 180 5.26 4.64 3.17
C ASN A 180 4.41 4.08 2.03
N ARG A 181 4.51 4.71 0.86
CA ARG A 181 3.80 4.23 -0.32
C ARG A 181 4.62 3.12 -1.00
N VAL A 182 4.23 1.87 -0.76
CA VAL A 182 4.79 0.70 -1.46
C VAL A 182 3.92 0.41 -2.67
N SER A 183 4.49 0.47 -3.87
CA SER A 183 3.79 0.08 -5.10
C SER A 183 3.77 -1.43 -5.24
N GLU A 184 2.78 -1.97 -5.97
CA GLU A 184 2.72 -3.39 -6.29
C GLU A 184 4.02 -3.90 -6.94
N ARG A 185 4.60 -3.11 -7.85
CA ARG A 185 5.90 -3.41 -8.47
C ARG A 185 7.01 -3.55 -7.44
N GLU A 186 7.06 -2.69 -6.43
CA GLU A 186 8.04 -2.73 -5.35
C GLU A 186 7.82 -3.93 -4.43
N TYR A 187 6.56 -4.22 -4.10
CA TYR A 187 6.17 -5.40 -3.33
C TYR A 187 6.68 -6.69 -4.00
N TRP A 188 6.37 -6.88 -5.28
CA TRP A 188 6.84 -8.05 -6.01
C TRP A 188 8.36 -8.09 -6.21
N ALA A 189 9.01 -6.94 -6.38
CA ALA A 189 10.48 -6.87 -6.43
C ALA A 189 11.10 -7.33 -5.11
N ARG A 190 10.54 -6.91 -3.96
CA ARG A 190 10.97 -7.34 -2.63
C ARG A 190 10.80 -8.84 -2.45
N ARG A 191 9.66 -9.41 -2.82
CA ARG A 191 9.41 -10.84 -2.70
C ARG A 191 10.35 -11.69 -3.55
N ARG A 192 10.52 -11.33 -4.82
CA ARG A 192 11.48 -12.00 -5.70
C ARG A 192 12.93 -11.88 -5.20
N GLY A 193 13.28 -10.72 -4.67
CA GLY A 193 14.59 -10.50 -4.05
C GLY A 193 14.81 -11.37 -2.82
N GLN A 194 13.81 -11.45 -1.93
CA GLN A 194 13.86 -12.31 -0.74
C GLN A 194 14.04 -13.78 -1.12
N LYS A 195 13.24 -14.30 -2.04
CA LYS A 195 13.37 -15.70 -2.51
C LYS A 195 14.77 -16.02 -3.02
N ARG A 196 15.38 -15.10 -3.80
CA ARG A 196 16.77 -15.28 -4.29
C ARG A 196 17.78 -15.27 -3.14
N LEU A 197 17.59 -14.37 -2.18
CA LEU A 197 18.45 -14.29 -1.00
C LEU A 197 18.35 -15.56 -0.16
N ASP A 198 17.15 -16.07 0.07
CA ASP A 198 16.91 -17.30 0.84
C ASP A 198 17.56 -18.52 0.16
N GLN A 199 17.45 -18.62 -1.17
CA GLN A 199 18.12 -19.66 -1.95
C GLN A 199 19.64 -19.56 -1.87
N ALA A 200 20.20 -18.33 -1.93
CA ALA A 200 21.65 -18.10 -1.77
C ALA A 200 22.10 -18.46 -0.36
N ASN A 201 21.35 -18.03 0.66
CA ASN A 201 21.62 -18.31 2.07
C ASN A 201 21.56 -19.82 2.37
N ALA A 202 20.59 -20.54 1.81
CA ALA A 202 20.52 -21.99 1.95
C ALA A 202 21.78 -22.69 1.43
N ARG A 203 22.32 -22.25 0.28
CA ARG A 203 23.58 -22.77 -0.26
C ARG A 203 24.77 -22.47 0.65
N LEU A 204 24.85 -21.26 1.23
CA LEU A 204 25.91 -20.89 2.18
C LEU A 204 25.82 -21.74 3.46
N ILE A 205 24.63 -21.97 3.98
CA ILE A 205 24.40 -22.81 5.18
C ILE A 205 24.85 -24.25 4.92
N VAL A 206 24.49 -24.83 3.75
CA VAL A 206 24.97 -26.17 3.35
C VAL A 206 26.49 -26.24 3.23
N ALA A 207 27.14 -25.15 2.81
CA ALA A 207 28.57 -25.01 2.76
C ALA A 207 29.25 -24.67 4.12
N GLY A 208 28.51 -24.69 5.22
CA GLY A 208 28.98 -24.34 6.57
C GLY A 208 29.27 -22.86 6.80
N GLN A 209 28.83 -22.00 5.92
CA GLN A 209 29.00 -20.55 6.02
C GLN A 209 27.77 -19.84 6.60
N LYS A 210 27.99 -18.80 7.42
CA LYS A 210 26.90 -18.00 7.96
C LYS A 210 26.44 -16.93 6.95
N PRO A 211 25.12 -16.81 6.68
CA PRO A 211 24.58 -15.73 5.85
C PRO A 211 24.90 -14.36 6.44
N LYS A 212 25.36 -13.42 5.61
CA LYS A 212 25.61 -12.03 6.03
C LYS A 212 24.33 -11.18 6.10
N GLN A 213 23.33 -11.55 5.30
CA GLN A 213 22.07 -10.85 5.21
C GLN A 213 20.93 -11.86 5.09
N THR A 214 19.88 -11.68 5.88
CA THR A 214 18.69 -12.56 5.90
C THR A 214 17.45 -11.87 5.33
N VAL A 215 17.43 -10.54 5.30
CA VAL A 215 16.29 -9.75 4.82
C VAL A 215 16.69 -8.94 3.58
N TYR A 216 16.01 -9.19 2.48
CA TYR A 216 16.18 -8.41 1.26
C TYR A 216 15.48 -7.05 1.37
N GLN A 217 16.19 -5.98 1.00
CA GLN A 217 15.64 -4.62 0.93
C GLN A 217 15.67 -4.14 -0.52
N THR A 218 14.57 -3.55 -0.96
CA THR A 218 14.53 -2.88 -2.27
C THR A 218 15.30 -1.56 -2.22
N GLU A 219 15.78 -1.09 -3.36
CA GLU A 219 16.45 0.21 -3.47
C GLU A 219 15.60 1.36 -2.91
N LEU A 220 14.28 1.33 -3.15
CA LEU A 220 13.36 2.36 -2.62
C LEU A 220 13.22 2.28 -1.09
N GLU A 221 13.21 1.07 -0.53
CA GLU A 221 13.19 0.86 0.91
C GLU A 221 14.48 1.34 1.57
N THR A 222 15.63 1.02 0.98
CA THR A 222 16.93 1.53 1.42
C THR A 222 16.99 3.04 1.38
N LEU A 223 16.55 3.64 0.27
CA LEU A 223 16.48 5.11 0.13
C LEU A 223 15.59 5.75 1.19
N ARG A 224 14.40 5.19 1.49
CA ARG A 224 13.53 5.68 2.55
C ARG A 224 14.23 5.66 3.91
N LYS A 225 14.93 4.57 4.23
CA LYS A 225 15.68 4.44 5.50
C LYS A 225 16.81 5.45 5.61
N GLN A 226 17.53 5.69 4.52
CA GLN A 226 18.61 6.68 4.45
C GLN A 226 18.07 8.10 4.68
N ILE A 227 16.99 8.47 3.98
CA ILE A 227 16.35 9.78 4.17
C ILE A 227 15.85 9.94 5.61
N ASP A 228 15.19 8.92 6.18
CA ASP A 228 14.72 8.95 7.56
C ASP A 228 15.85 9.10 8.58
N ALA A 229 16.96 8.41 8.37
CA ALA A 229 18.12 8.48 9.28
C ALA A 229 18.71 9.89 9.32
N VAL A 230 18.88 10.51 8.16
CA VAL A 230 19.43 11.86 8.05
C VAL A 230 18.42 12.91 8.53
N LEU A 231 17.12 12.72 8.22
CA LEU A 231 16.06 13.66 8.62
C LEU A 231 15.94 13.77 10.15
N LYS A 232 16.31 12.72 10.89
CA LYS A 232 16.32 12.74 12.37
C LYS A 232 17.49 13.52 12.98
N LYS A 233 18.56 13.76 12.21
CA LYS A 233 19.79 14.41 12.70
C LYS A 233 19.86 15.89 12.29
N ALA A 234 19.45 16.17 11.05
CA ALA A 234 19.59 17.47 10.44
C ALA A 234 18.64 18.51 11.06
N THR A 235 19.07 19.75 11.09
CA THR A 235 18.32 20.90 11.60
C THR A 235 17.99 21.91 10.50
N THR A 236 18.79 21.98 9.44
CA THR A 236 18.54 22.83 8.26
C THR A 236 18.42 22.00 6.99
N PHE A 237 17.84 22.58 5.95
CA PHE A 237 17.69 21.91 4.66
C PHE A 237 19.04 21.69 3.96
N GLU A 238 19.94 22.64 4.10
CA GLU A 238 21.30 22.58 3.58
C GLU A 238 22.07 21.44 4.24
N GLU A 239 22.03 21.35 5.57
CA GLU A 239 22.62 20.26 6.34
C GLU A 239 22.01 18.90 5.96
N PHE A 240 20.68 18.82 5.82
CA PHE A 240 19.99 17.62 5.38
C PHE A 240 20.47 17.15 4.00
N SER A 241 20.60 18.07 3.05
CA SER A 241 21.06 17.74 1.70
C SER A 241 22.54 17.33 1.68
N ALA A 242 23.39 18.03 2.45
CA ALA A 242 24.81 17.72 2.57
C ALA A 242 25.06 16.36 3.21
N LEU A 243 24.38 16.06 4.32
CA LEU A 243 24.50 14.77 5.01
C LEU A 243 24.00 13.60 4.15
N LEU A 244 22.90 13.75 3.40
CA LEU A 244 22.41 12.74 2.47
C LEU A 244 23.45 12.44 1.38
N MET A 245 24.10 13.45 0.86
CA MET A 245 25.18 13.27 -0.12
C MET A 245 26.41 12.63 0.52
N GLN A 246 26.85 13.10 1.67
CA GLN A 246 28.07 12.65 2.33
C GLN A 246 27.97 11.23 2.87
N GLU A 247 26.86 10.89 3.57
CA GLU A 247 26.71 9.59 4.21
C GLU A 247 26.24 8.49 3.23
N HIS A 248 25.47 8.86 2.21
CA HIS A 248 24.76 7.89 1.37
C HIS A 248 24.91 8.11 -0.15
N GLY A 249 25.57 9.18 -0.58
CA GLY A 249 25.69 9.53 -2.00
C GLY A 249 24.36 9.90 -2.65
N VAL A 250 23.36 10.28 -1.85
CA VAL A 250 22.00 10.62 -2.33
C VAL A 250 21.90 12.10 -2.63
N ALA A 251 21.75 12.44 -3.91
CA ALA A 251 21.50 13.81 -4.32
C ALA A 251 20.05 14.24 -4.09
N VAL A 252 19.86 15.46 -3.57
CA VAL A 252 18.54 16.07 -3.38
C VAL A 252 18.36 17.18 -4.40
N LYS A 253 17.20 17.23 -5.05
CA LYS A 253 16.83 18.30 -5.99
C LYS A 253 15.47 18.84 -5.63
N GLU A 254 15.39 20.17 -5.57
CA GLU A 254 14.12 20.89 -5.52
C GLU A 254 13.77 21.40 -6.91
N SER A 255 12.53 21.19 -7.34
CA SER A 255 12.00 21.75 -8.58
C SER A 255 10.51 22.03 -8.42
N ARG A 256 10.09 23.26 -8.71
CA ARG A 256 8.70 23.72 -8.61
C ARG A 256 8.07 23.38 -7.25
N GLY A 257 8.81 23.63 -6.16
CA GLY A 257 8.36 23.37 -4.78
C GLY A 257 8.28 21.90 -4.39
N ARG A 258 8.84 20.97 -5.19
CA ARG A 258 8.83 19.53 -4.94
C ARG A 258 10.25 19.01 -4.77
N LEU A 259 10.43 18.10 -3.80
CA LEU A 259 11.69 17.40 -3.62
C LEU A 259 11.75 16.11 -4.45
N SER A 260 12.96 15.79 -4.89
CA SER A 260 13.28 14.55 -5.57
C SER A 260 14.67 14.08 -5.12
N TYR A 261 14.87 12.79 -5.06
CA TYR A 261 16.07 12.13 -4.53
C TYR A 261 16.68 11.22 -5.58
N CYS A 262 18.00 11.22 -5.69
CA CYS A 262 18.74 10.37 -6.62
C CYS A 262 19.80 9.59 -5.87
N PRO A 263 19.62 8.28 -5.64
CA PRO A 263 20.66 7.43 -5.07
C PRO A 263 21.83 7.22 -6.07
N PRO A 264 23.03 6.85 -5.60
CA PRO A 264 24.24 6.79 -6.41
C PRO A 264 24.14 5.86 -7.64
N ASN A 265 23.31 4.83 -7.56
CA ASN A 265 23.16 3.84 -8.64
C ASN A 265 22.11 4.24 -9.69
N ARG A 266 21.62 5.47 -9.66
CA ARG A 266 20.62 5.99 -10.60
C ARG A 266 21.04 7.29 -11.25
N VAL A 267 20.53 7.48 -12.47
CA VAL A 267 20.64 8.75 -13.19
C VAL A 267 19.36 9.57 -13.04
N LYS A 268 18.19 8.91 -12.86
CA LYS A 268 16.89 9.59 -12.80
C LYS A 268 16.47 9.81 -11.35
N PHE A 269 16.10 11.05 -11.04
CA PHE A 269 15.54 11.43 -9.75
C PHE A 269 14.19 10.77 -9.49
N ILE A 270 13.98 10.35 -8.24
CA ILE A 270 12.73 9.78 -7.72
C ILE A 270 12.02 10.89 -6.94
N THR A 271 10.78 11.20 -7.32
CA THR A 271 10.01 12.22 -6.60
C THR A 271 9.68 11.78 -5.18
N ALA A 272 9.74 12.69 -4.23
CA ALA A 272 9.40 12.45 -2.81
C ALA A 272 8.05 11.73 -2.65
N ARG A 273 7.04 12.13 -3.45
CA ARG A 273 5.70 11.54 -3.45
C ARG A 273 5.68 10.04 -3.75
N LYS A 274 6.64 9.52 -4.55
CA LYS A 274 6.75 8.08 -4.82
C LYS A 274 7.31 7.30 -3.63
N LEU A 275 8.09 7.96 -2.78
CA LEU A 275 8.71 7.33 -1.62
C LEU A 275 7.76 7.35 -0.42
N SER A 276 7.39 8.55 0.04
CA SER A 276 6.45 8.77 1.14
C SER A 276 6.03 10.23 1.17
N LYS A 277 4.83 10.51 1.67
CA LYS A 277 4.35 11.87 1.92
C LYS A 277 5.27 12.64 2.90
N LYS A 278 5.86 11.94 3.88
CA LYS A 278 6.77 12.55 4.87
C LYS A 278 8.06 13.11 4.30
N PHE A 279 8.44 12.73 3.08
CA PHE A 279 9.61 13.22 2.37
C PHE A 279 9.31 14.39 1.42
N GLU A 280 8.06 14.82 1.35
CA GLU A 280 7.70 16.03 0.61
C GLU A 280 8.22 17.28 1.34
N LYS A 281 8.51 18.36 0.60
CA LYS A 281 9.16 19.59 1.11
C LYS A 281 8.55 20.10 2.42
N LYS A 282 7.22 20.22 2.47
CA LYS A 282 6.52 20.72 3.66
C LYS A 282 6.80 19.90 4.92
N GLN A 283 6.76 18.58 4.78
CA GLN A 283 6.97 17.65 5.90
C GLN A 283 8.45 17.59 6.32
N VAL A 284 9.37 17.62 5.34
CA VAL A 284 10.80 17.70 5.63
C VAL A 284 11.12 18.97 6.41
N LEU A 285 10.69 20.14 5.94
CA LEU A 285 10.91 21.39 6.66
C LEU A 285 10.28 21.41 8.05
N ALA A 286 9.09 20.83 8.22
CA ALA A 286 8.46 20.70 9.52
C ALA A 286 9.26 19.81 10.48
N ALA A 287 9.79 18.69 10.00
CA ALA A 287 10.63 17.79 10.81
C ALA A 287 11.96 18.46 11.22
N LEU A 288 12.61 19.18 10.31
CA LEU A 288 13.83 19.93 10.60
C LEU A 288 13.58 21.02 11.66
N ALA A 289 12.49 21.77 11.54
CA ALA A 289 12.10 22.78 12.52
C ALA A 289 11.79 22.15 13.91
N GLN A 290 11.27 20.92 13.95
CA GLN A 290 11.08 20.20 15.20
C GLN A 290 12.41 19.78 15.83
N ASN A 291 13.39 19.35 15.04
CA ASN A 291 14.71 18.98 15.52
C ASN A 291 15.43 20.18 16.18
N ILE A 292 15.29 21.40 15.62
CA ILE A 292 15.83 22.64 16.25
C ILE A 292 15.26 22.82 17.66
N ARG A 293 13.95 22.57 17.85
CA ARG A 293 13.28 22.73 19.16
C ARG A 293 13.71 21.67 20.18
N LEU A 294 14.11 20.51 19.71
CA LEU A 294 14.54 19.37 20.54
C LEU A 294 16.05 19.37 20.80
N ALA A 295 16.82 20.17 20.03
CA ALA A 295 18.25 20.33 20.29
C ALA A 295 18.45 20.91 21.70
N PRO A 296 19.32 20.30 22.55
CA PRO A 296 19.59 20.86 23.87
C PRO A 296 20.09 22.30 23.69
N THR A 297 19.39 23.23 24.30
CA THR A 297 19.85 24.63 24.36
C THR A 297 21.16 24.59 25.12
N ILE A 298 22.29 24.72 24.40
CA ILE A 298 23.57 24.95 25.06
C ILE A 298 23.42 26.32 25.71
N GLN A 299 23.09 26.35 26.99
CA GLN A 299 23.21 27.57 27.77
C GLN A 299 24.67 28.03 27.64
N PRO A 300 24.94 29.27 27.24
CA PRO A 300 26.30 29.77 27.28
C PRO A 300 26.77 29.54 28.72
N ILE A 301 27.88 28.83 28.87
CA ILE A 301 28.56 28.70 30.15
C ILE A 301 28.84 30.14 30.57
N ALA A 302 28.12 30.59 31.56
CA ALA A 302 28.43 31.90 32.15
C ALA A 302 29.92 31.83 32.58
N THR A 303 30.75 32.53 31.85
CA THR A 303 32.13 32.72 32.19
C THR A 303 32.17 33.68 33.39
N ASP A 304 31.77 33.13 34.53
CA ASP A 304 31.97 33.77 35.80
C ASP A 304 33.44 33.58 36.18
N LYS A 305 34.31 34.46 35.75
CA LYS A 305 35.60 34.70 36.38
C LYS A 305 36.27 36.01 35.85
N PRO A 306 35.84 37.18 36.33
CA PRO A 306 36.76 38.31 36.46
C PRO A 306 37.55 38.27 37.77
N ASP A 307 37.13 37.45 38.76
CA ASP A 307 37.56 37.64 40.16
C ASP A 307 38.98 37.07 40.52
N ARG A 308 39.53 36.20 39.70
CA ARG A 308 40.88 35.65 39.98
C ARG A 308 42.04 36.51 39.47
N ILE A 309 41.84 37.21 38.36
CA ILE A 309 42.88 38.11 37.82
C ILE A 309 42.98 39.39 38.66
N GLN A 310 41.85 39.91 39.11
CA GLN A 310 41.82 41.13 39.98
C GLN A 310 42.50 40.87 41.33
N LYS A 311 42.28 39.68 41.96
CA LYS A 311 42.99 39.31 43.20
C LYS A 311 44.48 39.12 43.05
N LEU A 312 44.99 38.71 41.87
CA LEU A 312 46.42 38.61 41.60
C LEU A 312 47.07 39.97 41.42
N VAL A 313 46.42 40.91 40.79
CA VAL A 313 46.88 42.29 40.64
C VAL A 313 46.91 43.02 41.97
N ASP A 314 45.91 42.82 42.84
CA ASP A 314 45.86 43.42 44.18
C ASP A 314 46.94 42.88 45.15
N ILE A 315 47.43 41.66 44.95
CA ILE A 315 48.55 41.10 45.70
C ILE A 315 49.90 41.64 45.25
N GLN A 316 50.09 41.92 43.96
CA GLN A 316 51.33 42.55 43.48
C GLN A 316 51.46 44.07 43.81
N ALA A 317 50.34 44.74 44.08
CA ALA A 317 50.34 46.16 44.46
C ALA A 317 50.62 46.37 45.97
N LYS A 318 50.73 45.31 46.80
CA LYS A 318 50.98 45.35 48.21
C LYS A 318 52.37 44.83 48.65
N LEU A 319 53.22 44.52 47.67
CA LEU A 319 54.64 44.23 47.87
C LEU A 319 55.48 45.42 47.35
#